data_588bc948fa30caedb062d0929fbc51b3
#
_entry.id   588bc948fa30caedb062d0929fbc51b3
#
_cell.length_a   1.000
_cell.length_b   1.000
_cell.length_c   1.000
_cell.angle_alpha   90.00
_cell.angle_beta   90.00
_cell.angle_gamma   90.00
#
_symmetry.space_group_name_H-M   'P 1'
#
loop_
_entity.id
_entity.type
_entity.pdbx_description
1 polymer ?
#
loop_
_entity_poly.entity_id
_entity_poly.type
_entity_poly.pdbx_seq_one_letter_code
_entity_poly.pdbx_strand_id
1 'polypeptide(L)'
;MKPISWRAKFGMVAICYAAVLAFAAVVVTVRYFAELRHPDDFNGGMGAFGDWMLELFLASLLLVPTFLLAFLIRHREDFSVRLSKALLGFSLTGPISLGALLIPAVGQRNSLLGSLCLCRLSGAPIVLIGLIGSWLLARFKRPRRLILYAFLIELLTIALIVAGLFFRASRG
;
A
#
# COMPACT_ATOMS: atom_id res chain seq x y z
N MET A 1 31.68 18.10 10.61
CA MET A 1 30.27 17.81 10.86
C MET A 1 30.14 16.56 11.71
N LYS A 2 29.51 16.63 12.91
CA LYS A 2 29.27 15.44 13.74
C LYS A 2 28.30 14.50 13.03
N PRO A 3 28.58 13.20 12.95
CA PRO A 3 27.66 12.25 12.34
C PRO A 3 26.33 12.22 13.11
N ILE A 4 25.23 12.39 12.39
CA ILE A 4 23.87 12.34 12.97
C ILE A 4 23.67 10.96 13.60
N SER A 5 23.23 10.93 14.88
CA SER A 5 23.01 9.69 15.61
C SER A 5 21.94 8.83 14.94
N TRP A 6 22.03 7.51 15.06
CA TRP A 6 21.04 6.56 14.52
C TRP A 6 19.63 6.83 15.08
N ARG A 7 19.54 7.20 16.36
CA ARG A 7 18.26 7.56 16.99
C ARG A 7 17.61 8.75 16.29
N ALA A 8 18.39 9.78 15.94
CA ALA A 8 17.88 10.94 15.21
C ALA A 8 17.41 10.59 13.79
N LYS A 9 18.11 9.67 13.08
CA LYS A 9 17.69 9.19 11.75
C LYS A 9 16.36 8.45 11.79
N PHE A 10 16.18 7.53 12.74
CA PHE A 10 14.90 6.84 12.91
C PHE A 10 13.80 7.78 13.41
N GLY A 11 14.12 8.74 14.28
CA GLY A 11 13.19 9.79 14.69
C GLY A 11 12.66 10.60 13.51
N MET A 12 13.53 10.97 12.57
CA MET A 12 13.13 11.68 11.36
C MET A 12 12.16 10.88 10.47
N VAL A 13 12.42 9.57 10.30
CA VAL A 13 11.51 8.68 9.56
C VAL A 13 10.17 8.54 10.28
N ALA A 14 10.18 8.37 11.61
CA ALA A 14 8.97 8.27 12.41
C ALA A 14 8.12 9.55 12.32
N ILE A 15 8.75 10.74 12.37
CA ILE A 15 8.07 12.02 12.18
C ILE A 15 7.46 12.12 10.77
N CYS A 16 8.18 11.68 9.72
CA CYS A 16 7.63 11.66 8.37
C CYS A 16 6.41 10.75 8.25
N TYR A 17 6.43 9.55 8.84
CA TYR A 17 5.25 8.68 8.87
C TYR A 17 4.10 9.32 9.66
N ALA A 18 4.36 9.88 10.83
CA ALA A 18 3.35 10.54 11.65
C ALA A 18 2.71 11.72 10.91
N ALA A 19 3.51 12.53 10.21
CA ALA A 19 3.00 13.65 9.41
C ALA A 19 2.10 13.17 8.25
N VAL A 20 2.50 12.13 7.50
CA VAL A 20 1.68 11.57 6.41
C VAL A 20 0.39 10.97 6.96
N LEU A 21 0.45 10.23 8.08
CA LEU A 21 -0.75 9.63 8.69
C LEU A 21 -1.69 10.70 9.26
N ALA A 22 -1.15 11.75 9.89
CA ALA A 22 -1.95 12.88 10.38
C ALA A 22 -2.65 13.61 9.21
N PHE A 23 -1.91 13.87 8.12
CA PHE A 23 -2.48 14.46 6.91
C PHE A 23 -3.58 13.58 6.33
N ALA A 24 -3.35 12.28 6.19
CA ALA A 24 -4.35 11.33 5.70
C ALA A 24 -5.60 11.30 6.61
N ALA A 25 -5.42 11.31 7.93
CA ALA A 25 -6.53 11.35 8.87
C ALA A 25 -7.38 12.64 8.71
N VAL A 26 -6.73 13.79 8.53
CA VAL A 26 -7.43 15.07 8.29
C VAL A 26 -8.22 15.00 6.99
N VAL A 27 -7.61 14.54 5.89
CA VAL A 27 -8.26 14.46 4.57
C VAL A 27 -9.48 13.54 4.62
N VAL A 28 -9.32 12.33 5.20
CA VAL A 28 -10.43 11.37 5.34
C VAL A 28 -11.55 11.93 6.21
N THR A 29 -11.20 12.62 7.31
CA THR A 29 -12.19 13.25 8.19
C THR A 29 -12.97 14.36 7.47
N VAL A 30 -12.28 15.25 6.76
CA VAL A 30 -12.92 16.32 5.97
C VAL A 30 -13.85 15.72 4.91
N ARG A 31 -13.41 14.67 4.21
CA ARG A 31 -14.22 13.97 3.22
C ARG A 31 -15.48 13.36 3.85
N TYR A 32 -15.32 12.66 4.97
CA TYR A 32 -16.45 12.07 5.70
C TYR A 32 -17.50 13.11 6.08
N PHE A 33 -17.09 14.29 6.60
CA PHE A 33 -18.02 15.36 6.91
C PHE A 33 -18.63 16.01 5.67
N ALA A 34 -17.93 16.08 4.55
CA ALA A 34 -18.47 16.57 3.29
C ALA A 34 -19.56 15.64 2.76
N GLU A 35 -19.34 14.33 2.80
CA GLU A 35 -20.31 13.30 2.40
C GLU A 35 -21.58 13.35 3.26
N LEU A 36 -21.44 13.57 4.57
CA LEU A 36 -22.61 13.73 5.46
C LEU A 36 -23.45 14.97 5.13
N ARG A 37 -22.85 16.05 4.60
CA ARG A 37 -23.55 17.29 4.26
C ARG A 37 -24.22 17.23 2.88
N HIS A 38 -23.62 16.52 1.94
CA HIS A 38 -24.06 16.46 0.54
C HIS A 38 -24.00 15.02 0.01
N PRO A 39 -24.87 14.12 0.51
CA PRO A 39 -24.81 12.70 0.16
C PRO A 39 -25.06 12.44 -1.33
N ASP A 40 -25.82 13.27 -2.02
CA ASP A 40 -26.17 13.11 -3.42
C ASP A 40 -25.00 13.37 -4.37
N ASP A 41 -24.06 14.24 -3.98
CA ASP A 41 -22.86 14.54 -4.78
C ASP A 41 -21.86 13.36 -4.82
N PHE A 42 -21.93 12.46 -3.84
CA PHE A 42 -20.98 11.37 -3.66
C PHE A 42 -21.51 9.99 -4.08
N ASN A 43 -22.82 9.86 -4.30
CA ASN A 43 -23.44 8.57 -4.65
C ASN A 43 -23.30 8.17 -6.12
N GLY A 44 -22.68 8.99 -6.96
CA GLY A 44 -22.42 8.70 -8.37
C GLY A 44 -21.09 7.96 -8.62
N GLY A 45 -20.94 7.35 -9.80
CA GLY A 45 -19.70 6.67 -10.21
C GLY A 45 -18.47 7.59 -10.19
N MET A 46 -18.64 8.90 -10.37
CA MET A 46 -17.58 9.91 -10.21
C MET A 46 -17.11 10.05 -8.76
N GLY A 47 -18.00 9.93 -7.78
CA GLY A 47 -17.63 9.91 -6.36
C GLY A 47 -16.73 8.73 -6.02
N ALA A 48 -17.13 7.53 -6.42
CA ALA A 48 -16.33 6.31 -6.21
C ALA A 48 -14.95 6.37 -6.90
N PHE A 49 -14.86 6.95 -8.10
CA PHE A 49 -13.59 7.17 -8.78
C PHE A 49 -12.71 8.19 -8.04
N GLY A 50 -13.30 9.28 -7.55
CA GLY A 50 -12.60 10.28 -6.74
C GLY A 50 -12.03 9.68 -5.45
N ASP A 51 -12.78 8.81 -4.77
CA ASP A 51 -12.33 8.10 -3.56
C ASP A 51 -11.15 7.18 -3.87
N TRP A 52 -11.23 6.42 -4.93
CA TRP A 52 -10.12 5.56 -5.36
C TRP A 52 -8.86 6.38 -5.69
N MET A 53 -8.98 7.50 -6.40
CA MET A 53 -7.86 8.39 -6.68
C MET A 53 -7.27 8.99 -5.40
N LEU A 54 -8.10 9.36 -4.44
CA LEU A 54 -7.67 9.86 -3.14
C LEU A 54 -6.91 8.79 -2.35
N GLU A 55 -7.40 7.55 -2.31
CA GLU A 55 -6.71 6.42 -1.69
C GLU A 55 -5.33 6.20 -2.30
N LEU A 56 -5.23 6.19 -3.64
CA LEU A 56 -3.96 6.05 -4.35
C LEU A 56 -3.01 7.21 -4.01
N PHE A 57 -3.51 8.42 -3.97
CA PHE A 57 -2.71 9.59 -3.59
C PHE A 57 -2.16 9.45 -2.16
N LEU A 58 -3.01 9.17 -1.18
CA LEU A 58 -2.61 8.99 0.21
C LEU A 58 -1.62 7.83 0.39
N ALA A 59 -1.86 6.70 -0.31
CA ALA A 59 -0.95 5.56 -0.31
C ALA A 59 0.41 5.93 -0.93
N SER A 60 0.43 6.76 -1.99
CA SER A 60 1.68 7.21 -2.62
C SER A 60 2.54 8.08 -1.69
N LEU A 61 1.92 8.88 -0.82
CA LEU A 61 2.65 9.67 0.17
C LEU A 61 3.43 8.80 1.17
N LEU A 62 2.96 7.58 1.47
CA LEU A 62 3.66 6.63 2.33
C LEU A 62 4.94 6.07 1.69
N LEU A 63 5.11 6.19 0.37
CA LEU A 63 6.36 5.82 -0.29
C LEU A 63 7.52 6.71 0.14
N VAL A 64 7.28 7.99 0.43
CA VAL A 64 8.32 8.95 0.80
C VAL A 64 9.07 8.50 2.07
N PRO A 65 8.41 8.29 3.23
CA PRO A 65 9.12 7.81 4.42
C PRO A 65 9.66 6.38 4.24
N THR A 66 9.02 5.54 3.41
CA THR A 66 9.51 4.19 3.13
C THR A 66 10.81 4.22 2.35
N PHE A 67 10.95 5.06 1.32
CA PHE A 67 12.20 5.22 0.59
C PHE A 67 13.27 5.90 1.44
N LEU A 68 12.90 6.88 2.26
CA LEU A 68 13.81 7.49 3.21
C LEU A 68 14.38 6.45 4.18
N LEU A 69 13.51 5.57 4.74
CA LEU A 69 13.93 4.46 5.58
C LEU A 69 14.87 3.51 4.83
N ALA A 70 14.47 3.04 3.65
CA ALA A 70 15.29 2.14 2.83
C ALA A 70 16.66 2.75 2.51
N PHE A 71 16.71 4.05 2.18
CA PHE A 71 17.94 4.78 1.92
C PHE A 71 18.84 4.85 3.17
N LEU A 72 18.27 5.16 4.33
CA LEU A 72 19.04 5.26 5.57
C LEU A 72 19.64 3.93 6.03
N ILE A 73 18.90 2.82 5.85
CA ILE A 73 19.33 1.50 6.31
C ILE A 73 20.14 0.73 5.26
N ARG A 74 20.30 1.25 4.03
CA ARG A 74 20.96 0.54 2.90
C ARG A 74 22.39 0.06 3.19
N HIS A 75 23.07 0.64 4.16
CA HIS A 75 24.43 0.28 4.55
C HIS A 75 24.50 -0.80 5.64
N ARG A 76 23.35 -1.23 6.20
CA ARG A 76 23.28 -2.27 7.23
C ARG A 76 22.43 -3.44 6.73
N GLU A 77 23.09 -4.57 6.52
CA GLU A 77 22.44 -5.76 5.97
C GLU A 77 21.29 -6.24 6.86
N ASP A 78 21.48 -6.34 8.18
CA ASP A 78 20.47 -6.84 9.12
C ASP A 78 19.16 -6.06 9.07
N PHE A 79 19.25 -4.73 9.05
CA PHE A 79 18.06 -3.86 8.97
C PHE A 79 17.42 -3.93 7.58
N SER A 80 18.23 -3.99 6.52
CA SER A 80 17.74 -4.14 5.16
C SER A 80 17.00 -5.48 4.97
N VAL A 81 17.51 -6.57 5.55
CA VAL A 81 16.84 -7.89 5.55
C VAL A 81 15.51 -7.83 6.33
N ARG A 82 15.48 -7.18 7.50
CA ARG A 82 14.24 -7.03 8.28
C ARG A 82 13.17 -6.25 7.51
N LEU A 83 13.54 -5.14 6.89
CA LEU A 83 12.63 -4.37 6.05
C LEU A 83 12.13 -5.21 4.87
N SER A 84 13.02 -5.95 4.18
CA SER A 84 12.63 -6.81 3.05
C SER A 84 11.69 -7.94 3.47
N LYS A 85 11.86 -8.50 4.68
CA LYS A 85 10.92 -9.49 5.24
C LYS A 85 9.56 -8.87 5.54
N ALA A 86 9.53 -7.65 6.08
CA ALA A 86 8.29 -6.92 6.33
C ALA A 86 7.55 -6.61 5.02
N LEU A 87 8.26 -6.16 3.99
CA LEU A 87 7.70 -5.95 2.66
C LEU A 87 7.15 -7.24 2.04
N LEU A 88 7.87 -8.36 2.19
CA LEU A 88 7.40 -9.66 1.73
C LEU A 88 6.13 -10.10 2.47
N GLY A 89 6.10 -9.95 3.82
CA GLY A 89 4.91 -10.22 4.62
C GLY A 89 3.71 -9.37 4.20
N PHE A 90 3.96 -8.08 3.93
CA PHE A 90 2.92 -7.19 3.42
C PHE A 90 2.41 -7.61 2.04
N SER A 91 3.28 -8.02 1.12
CA SER A 91 2.88 -8.51 -0.21
C SER A 91 2.03 -9.78 -0.14
N LEU A 92 2.26 -10.66 0.84
CA LEU A 92 1.42 -11.84 1.06
C LEU A 92 -0.03 -11.49 1.43
N THR A 93 -0.29 -10.29 1.98
CA THR A 93 -1.67 -9.85 2.22
C THR A 93 -2.48 -9.65 0.94
N GLY A 94 -1.83 -9.42 -0.22
CA GLY A 94 -2.51 -9.28 -1.52
C GLY A 94 -3.32 -10.51 -1.91
N PRO A 95 -2.70 -11.68 -2.12
CA PRO A 95 -3.43 -12.91 -2.45
C PRO A 95 -4.38 -13.36 -1.33
N ILE A 96 -4.05 -13.08 -0.05
CA ILE A 96 -4.97 -13.36 1.08
C ILE A 96 -6.23 -12.49 0.95
N SER A 97 -6.10 -11.19 0.66
CA SER A 97 -7.23 -10.28 0.45
C SER A 97 -8.08 -10.71 -0.75
N LEU A 98 -7.44 -11.16 -1.83
CA LEU A 98 -8.14 -11.68 -3.01
C LEU A 98 -8.93 -12.95 -2.66
N GLY A 99 -8.32 -13.90 -1.94
CA GLY A 99 -9.00 -15.11 -1.47
C GLY A 99 -10.14 -14.80 -0.49
N ALA A 100 -9.96 -13.86 0.41
CA ALA A 100 -10.98 -13.46 1.37
C ALA A 100 -12.23 -12.88 0.68
N LEU A 101 -12.08 -12.12 -0.40
CA LEU A 101 -13.21 -11.59 -1.17
C LEU A 101 -14.05 -12.67 -1.88
N LEU A 102 -13.50 -13.87 -2.08
CA LEU A 102 -14.25 -15.00 -2.62
C LEU A 102 -15.20 -15.62 -1.58
N ILE A 103 -15.04 -15.30 -0.31
CA ILE A 103 -15.93 -15.74 0.77
C ILE A 103 -17.17 -14.84 0.77
N PRO A 104 -18.41 -15.40 0.59
CA PRO A 104 -19.63 -14.58 0.47
C PRO A 104 -19.85 -13.60 1.63
N ALA A 105 -19.52 -14.02 2.86
CA ALA A 105 -19.65 -13.16 4.04
C ALA A 105 -18.72 -11.93 4.04
N VAL A 106 -17.55 -12.02 3.39
CA VAL A 106 -16.57 -10.94 3.29
C VAL A 106 -16.86 -10.06 2.06
N GLY A 107 -17.27 -10.66 0.96
CA GLY A 107 -17.58 -9.97 -0.31
C GLY A 107 -18.87 -9.15 -0.28
N GLN A 108 -19.66 -9.16 0.82
CA GLN A 108 -20.86 -8.33 0.96
C GLN A 108 -20.49 -6.84 1.00
N ARG A 109 -21.33 -6.02 0.35
CA ARG A 109 -21.10 -4.58 0.11
C ARG A 109 -20.87 -3.74 1.39
N ASN A 110 -21.32 -4.21 2.55
CA ASN A 110 -21.22 -3.52 3.84
C ASN A 110 -20.24 -4.21 4.81
N SER A 111 -19.39 -5.13 4.33
CA SER A 111 -18.41 -5.79 5.18
C SER A 111 -17.17 -4.90 5.32
N LEU A 112 -16.82 -4.54 6.55
CA LEU A 112 -15.60 -3.79 6.87
C LEU A 112 -14.34 -4.55 6.38
N LEU A 113 -14.33 -5.88 6.52
CA LEU A 113 -13.25 -6.72 5.99
C LEU A 113 -13.19 -6.68 4.46
N GLY A 114 -14.34 -6.70 3.78
CA GLY A 114 -14.41 -6.56 2.33
C GLY A 114 -13.85 -5.24 1.86
N SER A 115 -14.19 -4.14 2.51
CA SER A 115 -13.66 -2.79 2.21
C SER A 115 -12.15 -2.73 2.41
N LEU A 116 -11.60 -3.30 3.49
CA LEU A 116 -10.17 -3.37 3.73
C LEU A 116 -9.44 -4.20 2.67
N CYS A 117 -10.03 -5.34 2.25
CA CYS A 117 -9.47 -6.17 1.19
C CYS A 117 -9.46 -5.42 -0.16
N LEU A 118 -10.53 -4.70 -0.51
CA LEU A 118 -10.60 -3.89 -1.72
C LEU A 118 -9.56 -2.76 -1.69
N CYS A 119 -9.47 -2.04 -0.58
CA CYS A 119 -8.47 -0.98 -0.37
C CYS A 119 -7.03 -1.52 -0.51
N ARG A 120 -6.76 -2.73 0.01
CA ARG A 120 -5.46 -3.40 -0.16
C ARG A 120 -5.18 -3.74 -1.62
N LEU A 121 -6.16 -4.23 -2.37
CA LEU A 121 -6.00 -4.60 -3.77
C LEU A 121 -5.89 -3.37 -4.69
N SER A 122 -6.66 -2.31 -4.44
CA SER A 122 -6.57 -1.05 -5.18
C SER A 122 -5.20 -0.38 -5.01
N GLY A 123 -4.58 -0.51 -3.84
CA GLY A 123 -3.23 -0.02 -3.55
C GLY A 123 -2.07 -0.84 -4.17
N ALA A 124 -2.35 -1.99 -4.78
CA ALA A 124 -1.30 -2.87 -5.34
C ALA A 124 -0.33 -2.19 -6.32
N PRO A 125 -0.75 -1.28 -7.23
CA PRO A 125 0.18 -0.55 -8.11
C PRO A 125 1.21 0.29 -7.33
N ILE A 126 0.78 0.93 -6.23
CA ILE A 126 1.67 1.74 -5.38
C ILE A 126 2.66 0.86 -4.63
N VAL A 127 2.19 -0.31 -4.15
CA VAL A 127 3.08 -1.30 -3.53
C VAL A 127 4.14 -1.76 -4.52
N LEU A 128 3.80 -2.01 -5.79
CA LEU A 128 4.78 -2.36 -6.84
C LEU A 128 5.84 -1.27 -7.01
N ILE A 129 5.43 0.00 -7.08
CA ILE A 129 6.36 1.13 -7.17
C ILE A 129 7.28 1.17 -5.96
N GLY A 130 6.72 0.96 -4.76
CA GLY A 130 7.47 0.86 -3.51
C GLY A 130 8.50 -0.26 -3.50
N LEU A 131 8.13 -1.43 -4.02
CA LEU A 131 9.02 -2.59 -4.13
C LEU A 131 10.14 -2.35 -5.15
N ILE A 132 9.83 -1.77 -6.33
CA ILE A 132 10.84 -1.42 -7.35
C ILE A 132 11.85 -0.44 -6.75
N GLY A 133 11.40 0.65 -6.13
CA GLY A 133 12.27 1.63 -5.50
C GLY A 133 13.11 1.03 -4.37
N SER A 134 12.51 0.20 -3.53
CA SER A 134 13.23 -0.51 -2.46
C SER A 134 14.28 -1.49 -3.01
N TRP A 135 13.98 -2.17 -4.13
CA TRP A 135 14.92 -3.07 -4.81
C TRP A 135 16.12 -2.31 -5.41
N LEU A 136 15.87 -1.15 -6.01
CA LEU A 136 16.93 -0.27 -6.54
C LEU A 136 17.85 0.25 -5.43
N LEU A 137 17.27 0.58 -4.26
CA LEU A 137 18.02 1.06 -3.10
C LEU A 137 18.76 -0.04 -2.33
N ALA A 138 18.34 -1.30 -2.47
CA ALA A 138 18.94 -2.42 -1.77
C ALA A 138 20.34 -2.73 -2.32
N ARG A 139 21.36 -2.67 -1.44
CA ARG A 139 22.76 -2.90 -1.79
C ARG A 139 23.15 -4.37 -1.75
N PHE A 140 22.55 -5.15 -0.87
CA PHE A 140 22.93 -6.54 -0.60
C PHE A 140 22.10 -7.53 -1.43
N LYS A 141 22.68 -8.68 -1.79
CA LYS A 141 22.01 -9.73 -2.58
C LYS A 141 20.79 -10.34 -1.85
N ARG A 142 20.91 -10.52 -0.55
CA ARG A 142 19.86 -11.17 0.28
C ARG A 142 18.57 -10.36 0.37
N PRO A 143 18.59 -9.06 0.74
CA PRO A 143 17.42 -8.20 0.65
C PRO A 143 16.80 -8.11 -0.75
N ARG A 144 17.64 -7.99 -1.79
CA ARG A 144 17.17 -7.94 -3.18
C ARG A 144 16.34 -9.15 -3.58
N ARG A 145 16.75 -10.36 -3.19
CA ARG A 145 15.98 -11.59 -3.47
C ARG A 145 14.64 -11.59 -2.77
N LEU A 146 14.58 -11.16 -1.50
CA LEU A 146 13.31 -11.07 -0.74
C LEU A 146 12.34 -10.06 -1.36
N ILE A 147 12.85 -8.90 -1.78
CA ILE A 147 12.03 -7.87 -2.45
C ILE A 147 11.56 -8.39 -3.82
N LEU A 148 12.39 -9.14 -4.55
CA LEU A 148 11.98 -9.75 -5.80
C LEU A 148 10.85 -10.76 -5.61
N TYR A 149 10.89 -11.59 -4.57
CA TYR A 149 9.77 -12.49 -4.23
C TYR A 149 8.50 -11.71 -3.89
N ALA A 150 8.61 -10.62 -3.10
CA ALA A 150 7.49 -9.74 -2.80
C ALA A 150 6.90 -9.14 -4.09
N PHE A 151 7.73 -8.69 -5.00
CA PHE A 151 7.33 -8.15 -6.30
C PHE A 151 6.59 -9.18 -7.16
N LEU A 152 7.11 -10.42 -7.24
CA LEU A 152 6.45 -11.50 -7.99
C LEU A 152 5.09 -11.86 -7.41
N ILE A 153 4.93 -11.86 -6.07
CA ILE A 153 3.65 -12.10 -5.41
C ILE A 153 2.63 -10.99 -5.77
N GLU A 154 3.05 -9.72 -5.71
CA GLU A 154 2.16 -8.61 -6.10
C GLU A 154 1.79 -8.66 -7.57
N LEU A 155 2.75 -8.95 -8.45
CA LEU A 155 2.50 -9.08 -9.88
C LEU A 155 1.51 -10.21 -10.16
N LEU A 156 1.66 -11.36 -9.50
CA LEU A 156 0.74 -12.48 -9.60
C LEU A 156 -0.66 -12.09 -9.09
N THR A 157 -0.74 -11.35 -7.99
CA THR A 157 -2.03 -10.86 -7.45
C THR A 157 -2.75 -9.98 -8.48
N ILE A 158 -2.05 -9.02 -9.09
CA ILE A 158 -2.61 -8.15 -10.13
C ILE A 158 -3.03 -8.97 -11.35
N ALA A 159 -2.19 -9.91 -11.80
CA ALA A 159 -2.52 -10.78 -12.93
C ALA A 159 -3.80 -11.59 -12.69
N LEU A 160 -3.98 -12.11 -11.47
CA LEU A 160 -5.19 -12.84 -11.08
C LEU A 160 -6.44 -11.94 -11.06
N ILE A 161 -6.31 -10.69 -10.59
CA ILE A 161 -7.41 -9.71 -10.62
C ILE A 161 -7.82 -9.43 -12.08
N VAL A 162 -6.85 -9.12 -12.93
CA VAL A 162 -7.08 -8.82 -14.35
C VAL A 162 -7.70 -10.01 -15.07
N ALA A 163 -7.17 -11.22 -14.86
CA ALA A 163 -7.72 -12.45 -15.43
C ALA A 163 -9.17 -12.68 -14.97
N GLY A 164 -9.47 -12.47 -13.69
CA GLY A 164 -10.83 -12.58 -13.14
C GLY A 164 -11.81 -11.58 -13.79
N LEU A 165 -11.37 -10.35 -14.02
CA LEU A 165 -12.19 -9.33 -14.69
C LEU A 165 -12.47 -9.70 -16.16
N PHE A 166 -11.44 -10.16 -16.91
CA PHE A 166 -11.61 -10.61 -18.28
C PHE A 166 -12.56 -11.82 -18.37
N PHE A 167 -12.43 -12.78 -17.48
CA PHE A 167 -13.28 -13.97 -17.46
C PHE A 167 -14.74 -13.62 -17.16
N ARG A 168 -14.98 -12.62 -16.32
CA ARG A 168 -16.32 -12.13 -16.02
C ARG A 168 -16.93 -11.38 -17.20
N ALA A 169 -16.13 -10.53 -17.88
CA ALA A 169 -16.57 -9.78 -19.06
C ALA A 169 -16.89 -10.68 -20.26
N SER A 170 -16.25 -11.85 -20.38
CA SER A 170 -16.48 -12.80 -21.48
C SER A 170 -17.73 -13.68 -21.30
N ARG A 171 -18.35 -13.65 -20.10
CA ARG A 171 -19.55 -14.46 -19.79
C ARG A 171 -20.86 -13.65 -19.70
N GLY A 172 -20.79 -12.35 -19.77
CA GLY A 172 -21.95 -11.43 -19.78
C GLY A 172 -22.18 -10.85 -21.16
#